data_035d3c7f6ff79f2d069562dc9d1b26ad
#
_entry.id   035d3c7f6ff79f2d069562dc9d1b26ad
#
_cell.length_a   1.000
_cell.length_b   1.000
_cell.length_c   1.000
_cell.angle_alpha   90.00
_cell.angle_beta   90.00
_cell.angle_gamma   90.00
#
_symmetry.space_group_name_H-M   'P 1'
#
loop_
_entity.id
_entity.type
_entity.pdbx_description
1 polymer ?
#
loop_
_entity_poly.entity_id
_entity_poly.type
_entity_poly.pdbx_seq_one_letter_code
_entity_poly.pdbx_strand_id
1 'polypeptide(L)'
;MKRQIIAIGGGGFGRNPGEGIIENYILEQSDVNKPKVCFIPTATGDDEGYKESYYSTFSMFDCDPVHLDFFKRTPDLESLILNQDIIFVGGGNTKSMLAVWKDWKLDRLLKIAYQKGTIMCGVSAGAICWFESGITDSWAEELKIMSCLGFVNDVCCPHYDEEPERRPTVHKLIKDQEIDSCIAIDGGCALHLINEDAYRSIVFSENKNAFHVSMKNNLVNEVPYLSLIHI
;
A
#
# COMPACT_ATOMS: atom_id res chain seq x y z
N MET A 1 9.85 -3.82 18.69
CA MET A 1 10.28 -4.18 17.33
C MET A 1 9.96 -3.01 16.41
N LYS A 2 10.78 -2.73 15.40
CA LYS A 2 10.52 -1.71 14.38
C LYS A 2 9.34 -2.18 13.53
N ARG A 3 8.29 -1.38 13.42
CA ARG A 3 7.15 -1.63 12.54
C ARG A 3 7.32 -0.79 11.28
N GLN A 4 7.07 -1.37 10.12
CA GLN A 4 7.31 -0.72 8.83
C GLN A 4 6.09 -0.88 7.91
N ILE A 5 5.72 0.22 7.24
CA ILE A 5 4.72 0.23 6.18
C ILE A 5 5.31 0.97 4.98
N ILE A 6 5.21 0.38 3.78
CA ILE A 6 5.60 1.00 2.53
C ILE A 6 4.38 1.09 1.64
N ALA A 7 3.76 2.27 1.62
CA ALA A 7 2.54 2.55 0.87
C ALA A 7 2.91 3.10 -0.53
N ILE A 8 2.53 2.40 -1.59
CA ILE A 8 2.89 2.72 -2.98
C ILE A 8 1.68 3.35 -3.66
N GLY A 9 1.85 4.57 -4.19
CA GLY A 9 0.78 5.31 -4.86
C GLY A 9 0.30 4.66 -6.16
N GLY A 10 1.22 4.08 -6.93
CA GLY A 10 0.96 3.36 -8.19
C GLY A 10 2.26 2.87 -8.79
N GLY A 11 2.23 1.91 -9.71
CA GLY A 11 3.41 1.33 -10.35
C GLY A 11 3.84 0.00 -9.74
N GLY A 12 5.15 -0.29 -9.75
CA GLY A 12 5.70 -1.56 -9.32
C GLY A 12 5.39 -2.72 -10.30
N PHE A 13 5.61 -3.96 -9.87
CA PHE A 13 5.51 -5.15 -10.73
C PHE A 13 4.15 -5.33 -11.42
N GLY A 14 3.08 -4.77 -10.86
CA GLY A 14 1.74 -4.85 -11.47
C GLY A 14 1.61 -4.06 -12.77
N ARG A 15 2.40 -2.99 -12.96
CA ARG A 15 2.45 -2.20 -14.19
C ARG A 15 3.70 -2.49 -15.03
N ASN A 16 4.83 -2.64 -14.37
CA ASN A 16 6.15 -2.78 -14.98
C ASN A 16 6.83 -4.07 -14.49
N PRO A 17 6.35 -5.25 -14.92
CA PRO A 17 6.96 -6.51 -14.51
C PRO A 17 8.45 -6.55 -14.91
N GLY A 18 9.31 -6.93 -13.96
CA GLY A 18 10.74 -7.06 -14.21
C GLY A 18 11.59 -5.79 -14.07
N GLU A 19 11.00 -4.62 -13.78
CA GLU A 19 11.81 -3.43 -13.39
C GLU A 19 12.41 -3.61 -12.00
N GLY A 20 11.60 -4.01 -11.01
CA GLY A 20 12.03 -4.42 -9.68
C GLY A 20 12.59 -3.31 -8.78
N ILE A 21 12.45 -2.03 -9.13
CA ILE A 21 13.07 -0.90 -8.40
C ILE A 21 12.50 -0.79 -6.98
N ILE A 22 11.18 -0.66 -6.87
CA ILE A 22 10.53 -0.53 -5.55
C ILE A 22 10.56 -1.85 -4.78
N GLU A 23 10.48 -2.97 -5.48
CA GLU A 23 10.56 -4.31 -4.90
C GLU A 23 11.93 -4.56 -4.25
N ASN A 24 13.02 -4.17 -4.91
CA ASN A 24 14.36 -4.23 -4.35
C ASN A 24 14.46 -3.39 -3.07
N TYR A 25 13.97 -2.15 -3.11
CA TYR A 25 13.92 -1.29 -1.93
C TYR A 25 13.19 -1.95 -0.76
N ILE A 26 12.04 -2.58 -1.02
CA ILE A 26 11.24 -3.27 0.02
C ILE A 26 12.04 -4.43 0.63
N LEU A 27 12.69 -5.25 -0.20
CA LEU A 27 13.50 -6.38 0.25
C LEU A 27 14.68 -5.92 1.13
N GLU A 28 15.33 -4.81 0.77
CA GLU A 28 16.42 -4.20 1.54
C GLU A 28 16.01 -3.69 2.93
N GLN A 29 14.71 -3.54 3.21
CA GLN A 29 14.23 -3.14 4.54
C GLN A 29 14.16 -4.31 5.52
N SER A 30 14.28 -5.54 5.04
CA SER A 30 14.31 -6.74 5.88
C SER A 30 15.71 -6.96 6.48
N ASP A 31 15.74 -7.36 7.76
CA ASP A 31 16.98 -7.80 8.42
C ASP A 31 17.34 -9.26 8.06
N VAL A 32 16.51 -9.96 7.25
CA VAL A 32 16.70 -11.33 6.82
C VAL A 32 17.34 -11.34 5.44
N ASN A 33 18.44 -12.08 5.26
CA ASN A 33 19.17 -12.14 3.98
C ASN A 33 18.31 -12.68 2.82
N LYS A 34 17.45 -13.65 3.10
CA LYS A 34 16.51 -14.23 2.13
C LYS A 34 15.09 -14.13 2.69
N PRO A 35 14.43 -12.95 2.58
CA PRO A 35 13.13 -12.75 3.19
C PRO A 35 12.03 -13.56 2.52
N LYS A 36 11.08 -14.03 3.33
CA LYS A 36 9.83 -14.65 2.86
C LYS A 36 8.83 -13.54 2.54
N VAL A 37 8.33 -13.54 1.32
CA VAL A 37 7.41 -12.50 0.82
C VAL A 37 6.09 -13.14 0.44
N CYS A 38 5.00 -12.72 1.09
CA CYS A 38 3.65 -13.17 0.72
C CYS A 38 2.92 -12.08 -0.06
N PHE A 39 2.53 -12.38 -1.29
CA PHE A 39 1.66 -11.54 -2.09
C PHE A 39 0.19 -11.86 -1.82
N ILE A 40 -0.63 -10.82 -1.64
CA ILE A 40 -2.08 -10.95 -1.41
C ILE A 40 -2.82 -10.22 -2.52
N PRO A 41 -3.27 -10.90 -3.59
CA PRO A 41 -3.96 -10.31 -4.76
C PRO A 41 -5.47 -10.18 -4.59
N THR A 42 -6.02 -10.29 -3.38
CA THR A 42 -7.48 -10.33 -3.13
C THR A 42 -8.24 -9.19 -3.79
N ALA A 43 -7.66 -7.98 -3.90
CA ALA A 43 -8.32 -6.81 -4.50
C ALA A 43 -8.66 -6.98 -5.99
N THR A 44 -8.01 -7.92 -6.70
CA THR A 44 -8.29 -8.30 -8.10
C THR A 44 -9.03 -9.64 -8.22
N GLY A 45 -9.48 -10.24 -7.09
CA GLY A 45 -10.09 -11.56 -7.10
C GLY A 45 -9.08 -12.68 -7.37
N ASP A 46 -7.87 -12.55 -6.85
CA ASP A 46 -6.76 -13.49 -7.01
C ASP A 46 -6.34 -13.71 -8.48
N ASP A 47 -6.27 -12.61 -9.25
CA ASP A 47 -5.94 -12.62 -10.68
C ASP A 47 -4.63 -13.36 -10.97
N GLU A 48 -4.67 -14.29 -11.93
CA GLU A 48 -3.53 -15.13 -12.29
C GLU A 48 -2.40 -14.33 -12.95
N GLY A 49 -2.76 -13.40 -13.86
CA GLY A 49 -1.76 -12.56 -14.54
C GLY A 49 -1.01 -11.65 -13.57
N TYR A 50 -1.69 -11.19 -12.51
CA TYR A 50 -1.04 -10.40 -11.48
C TYR A 50 -0.07 -11.26 -10.63
N LYS A 51 -0.43 -12.52 -10.34
CA LYS A 51 0.49 -13.48 -9.70
C LYS A 51 1.68 -13.82 -10.59
N GLU A 52 1.48 -14.00 -11.90
CA GLU A 52 2.57 -14.20 -12.86
C GLU A 52 3.56 -13.03 -12.86
N SER A 53 3.05 -11.79 -12.89
CA SER A 53 3.87 -10.58 -12.79
C SER A 53 4.65 -10.51 -11.48
N TYR A 54 4.02 -10.89 -10.36
CA TYR A 54 4.66 -10.99 -9.06
C TYR A 54 5.83 -11.97 -9.08
N TYR A 55 5.60 -13.22 -9.48
CA TYR A 55 6.65 -14.23 -9.50
C TYR A 55 7.76 -13.92 -10.50
N SER A 56 7.42 -13.38 -11.68
CA SER A 56 8.39 -12.94 -12.68
C SER A 56 9.35 -11.91 -12.10
N THR A 57 8.84 -10.96 -11.33
CA THR A 57 9.67 -9.88 -10.74
C THR A 57 10.45 -10.40 -9.52
N PHE A 58 9.79 -11.03 -8.56
CA PHE A 58 10.45 -11.46 -7.32
C PHE A 58 11.45 -12.61 -7.51
N SER A 59 11.33 -13.41 -8.59
CA SER A 59 12.34 -14.43 -8.95
C SER A 59 13.70 -13.85 -9.34
N MET A 60 13.79 -12.55 -9.60
CA MET A 60 15.04 -11.84 -9.88
C MET A 60 15.88 -11.56 -8.62
N PHE A 61 15.28 -11.72 -7.44
CA PHE A 61 15.88 -11.41 -6.15
C PHE A 61 16.05 -12.65 -5.28
N ASP A 62 16.99 -12.58 -4.33
CA ASP A 62 17.17 -13.65 -3.33
C ASP A 62 16.12 -13.51 -2.22
N CYS A 63 14.92 -14.04 -2.48
CA CYS A 63 13.80 -14.09 -1.56
C CYS A 63 12.99 -15.37 -1.75
N ASP A 64 12.08 -15.68 -0.83
CA ASP A 64 11.15 -16.81 -0.92
C ASP A 64 9.72 -16.30 -1.19
N PRO A 65 9.31 -16.12 -2.48
CA PRO A 65 7.99 -15.58 -2.81
C PRO A 65 6.91 -16.67 -2.70
N VAL A 66 5.81 -16.31 -2.04
CA VAL A 66 4.56 -17.09 -1.99
C VAL A 66 3.37 -16.16 -2.20
N HIS A 67 2.17 -16.70 -2.39
CA HIS A 67 0.95 -15.90 -2.47
C HIS A 67 -0.18 -16.53 -1.64
N LEU A 68 -1.21 -15.73 -1.36
CA LEU A 68 -2.43 -16.15 -0.69
C LEU A 68 -3.62 -16.00 -1.62
N ASP A 69 -4.30 -17.11 -1.94
CA ASP A 69 -5.58 -17.14 -2.65
C ASP A 69 -6.75 -17.27 -1.67
N PHE A 70 -7.81 -16.49 -1.90
CA PHE A 70 -9.10 -16.62 -1.20
C PHE A 70 -10.19 -17.23 -2.07
N PHE A 71 -10.08 -17.11 -3.40
CA PHE A 71 -11.09 -17.60 -4.33
C PHE A 71 -10.80 -19.00 -4.86
N LYS A 72 -9.88 -19.71 -4.21
CA LYS A 72 -9.57 -21.15 -4.37
C LYS A 72 -9.60 -21.82 -2.99
N ARG A 73 -9.06 -23.02 -2.88
CA ARG A 73 -8.89 -23.68 -1.58
C ARG A 73 -7.87 -22.90 -0.75
N THR A 74 -8.35 -22.17 0.25
CA THR A 74 -7.54 -21.32 1.13
C THR A 74 -6.68 -22.17 2.08
N PRO A 75 -5.39 -21.84 2.25
CA PRO A 75 -4.49 -22.53 3.18
C PRO A 75 -4.78 -22.15 4.64
N ASP A 76 -4.01 -22.73 5.58
CA ASP A 76 -3.96 -22.27 6.94
C ASP A 76 -3.38 -20.84 6.99
N LEU A 77 -4.26 -19.86 7.22
CA LEU A 77 -3.92 -18.44 7.20
C LEU A 77 -2.95 -18.05 8.29
N GLU A 78 -3.12 -18.60 9.51
CA GLU A 78 -2.24 -18.24 10.64
C GLU A 78 -0.81 -18.70 10.35
N SER A 79 -0.65 -19.94 9.94
CA SER A 79 0.66 -20.49 9.58
C SER A 79 1.29 -19.73 8.41
N LEU A 80 0.51 -19.40 7.37
CA LEU A 80 1.05 -18.68 6.21
C LEU A 80 1.47 -17.27 6.59
N ILE A 81 0.60 -16.46 7.20
CA ILE A 81 0.82 -15.03 7.43
C ILE A 81 1.86 -14.76 8.51
N LEU A 82 1.82 -15.51 9.64
CA LEU A 82 2.72 -15.24 10.76
C LEU A 82 4.16 -15.73 10.56
N ASN A 83 4.43 -16.46 9.46
CA ASN A 83 5.76 -16.91 9.08
C ASN A 83 6.40 -16.06 7.96
N GLN A 84 5.78 -14.93 7.58
CA GLN A 84 6.34 -14.04 6.57
C GLN A 84 7.18 -12.91 7.17
N ASP A 85 8.21 -12.48 6.43
CA ASP A 85 9.01 -11.30 6.74
C ASP A 85 8.40 -10.05 6.12
N ILE A 86 7.76 -10.22 4.94
CA ILE A 86 7.14 -9.15 4.15
C ILE A 86 5.76 -9.61 3.68
N ILE A 87 4.77 -8.74 3.78
CA ILE A 87 3.44 -8.92 3.19
C ILE A 87 3.22 -7.82 2.17
N PHE A 88 3.04 -8.21 0.90
CA PHE A 88 2.76 -7.31 -0.21
C PHE A 88 1.30 -7.43 -0.66
N VAL A 89 0.55 -6.34 -0.58
CA VAL A 89 -0.87 -6.29 -0.99
C VAL A 89 -1.01 -5.64 -2.36
N GLY A 90 -1.70 -6.31 -3.27
CA GLY A 90 -1.97 -5.81 -4.61
C GLY A 90 -3.00 -4.68 -4.66
N GLY A 91 -3.01 -3.95 -5.78
CA GLY A 91 -4.04 -2.99 -6.13
C GLY A 91 -5.34 -3.65 -6.59
N GLY A 92 -6.41 -2.87 -6.74
CA GLY A 92 -7.73 -3.31 -7.19
C GLY A 92 -8.86 -2.76 -6.33
N ASN A 93 -9.95 -3.50 -6.15
CA ASN A 93 -11.11 -3.05 -5.39
C ASN A 93 -10.91 -3.21 -3.88
N THR A 94 -10.65 -2.11 -3.19
CA THR A 94 -10.39 -2.07 -1.74
C THR A 94 -11.58 -2.56 -0.92
N LYS A 95 -12.79 -2.17 -1.29
CA LYS A 95 -14.02 -2.54 -0.57
C LYS A 95 -14.23 -4.04 -0.55
N SER A 96 -14.12 -4.68 -1.72
CA SER A 96 -14.27 -6.14 -1.84
C SER A 96 -13.16 -6.88 -1.09
N MET A 97 -11.92 -6.41 -1.20
CA MET A 97 -10.77 -6.96 -0.49
C MET A 97 -10.97 -6.97 1.03
N LEU A 98 -11.31 -5.82 1.61
CA LEU A 98 -11.50 -5.72 3.07
C LEU A 98 -12.73 -6.50 3.57
N ALA A 99 -13.77 -6.65 2.76
CA ALA A 99 -14.92 -7.49 3.10
C ALA A 99 -14.52 -8.97 3.21
N VAL A 100 -13.76 -9.48 2.23
CA VAL A 100 -13.21 -10.85 2.26
C VAL A 100 -12.29 -11.02 3.47
N TRP A 101 -11.36 -10.11 3.70
CA TRP A 101 -10.41 -10.20 4.82
C TRP A 101 -11.09 -10.20 6.18
N LYS A 102 -12.14 -9.39 6.36
CA LYS A 102 -12.93 -9.35 7.60
C LYS A 102 -13.66 -10.67 7.86
N ASP A 103 -14.25 -11.27 6.84
CA ASP A 103 -14.95 -12.54 6.94
C ASP A 103 -13.99 -13.69 7.33
N TRP A 104 -12.82 -13.73 6.70
CA TRP A 104 -11.75 -14.69 6.99
C TRP A 104 -10.90 -14.35 8.22
N LYS A 105 -11.13 -13.22 8.89
CA LYS A 105 -10.35 -12.72 10.05
C LYS A 105 -8.86 -12.48 9.72
N LEU A 106 -8.54 -12.26 8.45
CA LEU A 106 -7.18 -11.95 8.02
C LEU A 106 -6.71 -10.62 8.59
N ASP A 107 -7.60 -9.63 8.74
CA ASP A 107 -7.36 -8.34 9.37
C ASP A 107 -6.67 -8.47 10.74
N ARG A 108 -7.08 -9.46 11.53
CA ARG A 108 -6.49 -9.75 12.86
C ARG A 108 -5.09 -10.34 12.75
N LEU A 109 -4.88 -11.27 11.83
CA LEU A 109 -3.59 -11.89 11.60
C LEU A 109 -2.56 -10.89 11.07
N LEU A 110 -2.97 -10.01 10.15
CA LEU A 110 -2.14 -8.91 9.65
C LEU A 110 -1.73 -7.96 10.79
N LYS A 111 -2.66 -7.63 11.71
CA LYS A 111 -2.33 -6.81 12.87
C LYS A 111 -1.29 -7.47 13.78
N ILE A 112 -1.41 -8.78 14.03
CA ILE A 112 -0.45 -9.56 14.83
C ILE A 112 0.91 -9.59 14.12
N ALA A 113 0.95 -9.87 12.80
CA ALA A 113 2.17 -9.90 12.01
C ALA A 113 2.87 -8.53 12.04
N TYR A 114 2.13 -7.43 11.82
CA TYR A 114 2.65 -6.07 11.89
C TYR A 114 3.28 -5.75 13.26
N GLN A 115 2.60 -6.11 14.35
CA GLN A 115 3.12 -5.91 15.72
C GLN A 115 4.38 -6.73 16.00
N LYS A 116 4.56 -7.86 15.32
CA LYS A 116 5.76 -8.70 15.37
C LYS A 116 6.90 -8.21 14.47
N GLY A 117 6.69 -7.14 13.68
CA GLY A 117 7.72 -6.53 12.86
C GLY A 117 7.75 -7.02 11.41
N THR A 118 6.75 -7.81 10.96
CA THR A 118 6.55 -8.10 9.54
C THR A 118 6.34 -6.79 8.78
N ILE A 119 7.07 -6.59 7.69
CA ILE A 119 6.96 -5.38 6.86
C ILE A 119 5.67 -5.46 6.06
N MET A 120 4.82 -4.45 6.18
CA MET A 120 3.62 -4.30 5.40
C MET A 120 3.89 -3.40 4.20
N CYS A 121 3.56 -3.84 3.02
CA CYS A 121 3.65 -2.99 1.84
C CYS A 121 2.48 -3.26 0.88
N GLY A 122 2.32 -2.39 -0.10
CA GLY A 122 1.32 -2.60 -1.12
C GLY A 122 1.03 -1.36 -1.94
N VAL A 123 0.36 -1.57 -3.06
CA VAL A 123 0.08 -0.56 -4.08
C VAL A 123 -1.41 -0.26 -4.17
N SER A 124 -1.78 1.03 -4.33
CA SER A 124 -3.18 1.44 -4.53
C SER A 124 -4.10 0.96 -3.40
N ALA A 125 -5.01 0.03 -3.63
CA ALA A 125 -5.82 -0.63 -2.59
C ALA A 125 -4.95 -1.21 -1.47
N GLY A 126 -3.81 -1.80 -1.82
CA GLY A 126 -2.82 -2.34 -0.87
C GLY A 126 -2.01 -1.27 -0.14
N ALA A 127 -1.97 -0.04 -0.64
CA ALA A 127 -1.41 1.09 0.08
C ALA A 127 -2.39 1.62 1.14
N ILE A 128 -3.62 1.94 0.73
CA ILE A 128 -4.61 2.57 1.61
C ILE A 128 -5.11 1.65 2.71
N CYS A 129 -5.10 0.34 2.52
CA CYS A 129 -5.65 -0.62 3.49
C CYS A 129 -5.00 -0.52 4.88
N TRP A 130 -3.78 -0.02 5.00
CA TRP A 130 -3.06 0.10 6.26
C TRP A 130 -3.46 1.33 7.10
N PHE A 131 -4.07 2.33 6.48
CA PHE A 131 -4.46 3.57 7.14
C PHE A 131 -5.79 3.44 7.88
N GLU A 132 -6.16 4.46 8.68
CA GLU A 132 -7.48 4.55 9.28
C GLU A 132 -8.55 4.64 8.19
N SER A 133 -8.28 5.47 7.17
CA SER A 133 -9.17 5.64 6.03
C SER A 133 -8.39 5.81 4.72
N GLY A 134 -9.02 5.45 3.62
CA GLY A 134 -8.49 5.64 2.27
C GLY A 134 -9.50 6.31 1.35
N ILE A 135 -9.01 7.11 0.42
CA ILE A 135 -9.81 7.67 -0.68
C ILE A 135 -9.75 6.67 -1.84
N THR A 136 -10.90 6.11 -2.21
CA THR A 136 -11.01 4.97 -3.13
C THR A 136 -12.13 5.16 -4.14
N ASP A 137 -11.91 4.60 -5.32
CA ASP A 137 -12.83 4.46 -6.46
C ASP A 137 -13.57 3.09 -6.47
N SER A 138 -13.63 2.40 -5.31
CA SER A 138 -14.28 1.09 -5.23
C SER A 138 -15.76 1.08 -5.59
N TRP A 139 -16.38 2.24 -5.77
CA TRP A 139 -17.75 2.44 -6.26
C TRP A 139 -17.74 3.13 -7.63
N ALA A 140 -18.74 2.83 -8.48
CA ALA A 140 -18.76 3.25 -9.87
C ALA A 140 -18.90 4.78 -10.12
N GLU A 141 -19.39 5.55 -9.16
CA GLU A 141 -19.84 6.93 -9.43
C GLU A 141 -18.86 8.01 -8.99
N GLU A 142 -18.15 7.81 -7.88
CA GLU A 142 -17.30 8.84 -7.29
C GLU A 142 -16.25 8.27 -6.33
N LEU A 143 -15.20 9.04 -6.09
CA LEU A 143 -14.24 8.77 -5.02
C LEU A 143 -14.90 8.96 -3.64
N LYS A 144 -14.70 7.98 -2.75
CA LYS A 144 -15.24 8.01 -1.38
C LYS A 144 -14.16 7.74 -0.35
N ILE A 145 -14.36 8.32 0.83
CA ILE A 145 -13.61 7.93 2.03
C ILE A 145 -14.14 6.59 2.51
N MET A 146 -13.25 5.67 2.81
CA MET A 146 -13.59 4.36 3.33
C MET A 146 -12.68 4.01 4.51
N SER A 147 -13.27 3.56 5.62
CA SER A 147 -12.50 3.03 6.75
C SER A 147 -11.75 1.77 6.36
N CYS A 148 -10.49 1.69 6.75
CA CYS A 148 -9.58 0.60 6.46
C CYS A 148 -9.11 -0.11 7.75
N LEU A 149 -7.87 -0.61 7.83
CA LEU A 149 -7.40 -1.42 8.97
C LEU A 149 -6.92 -0.60 10.18
N GLY A 150 -6.65 0.69 10.01
CA GLY A 150 -6.25 1.60 11.07
C GLY A 150 -4.90 1.25 11.73
N PHE A 151 -3.91 0.83 10.93
CA PHE A 151 -2.54 0.68 11.45
C PHE A 151 -1.88 2.05 11.57
N VAL A 152 -2.15 2.95 10.64
CA VAL A 152 -1.73 4.35 10.65
C VAL A 152 -2.97 5.23 10.83
N ASN A 153 -2.93 6.13 11.80
CA ASN A 153 -4.05 7.04 12.12
C ASN A 153 -4.00 8.27 11.19
N ASP A 154 -4.27 8.07 9.91
CA ASP A 154 -4.32 9.12 8.89
C ASP A 154 -5.21 8.67 7.72
N VAL A 155 -5.49 9.58 6.79
CA VAL A 155 -6.18 9.32 5.52
C VAL A 155 -5.15 9.19 4.40
N CYS A 156 -5.27 8.19 3.52
CA CYS A 156 -4.36 8.01 2.39
C CYS A 156 -5.09 8.10 1.05
N CYS A 157 -4.45 8.79 0.08
CA CYS A 157 -4.89 8.89 -1.31
C CYS A 157 -3.77 8.46 -2.27
N PRO A 158 -3.86 7.30 -2.92
CA PRO A 158 -2.93 6.87 -3.97
C PRO A 158 -3.29 7.53 -5.31
N HIS A 159 -2.47 7.31 -6.35
CA HIS A 159 -2.67 7.83 -7.72
C HIS A 159 -2.93 9.34 -7.77
N TYR A 160 -2.29 10.10 -6.88
CA TYR A 160 -2.65 11.50 -6.63
C TYR A 160 -2.48 12.41 -7.85
N ASP A 161 -1.55 12.08 -8.74
CA ASP A 161 -1.28 12.77 -10.00
C ASP A 161 -1.81 12.06 -11.25
N GLU A 162 -2.13 10.76 -11.14
CA GLU A 162 -2.49 9.94 -12.29
C GLU A 162 -3.99 10.03 -12.62
N GLU A 163 -4.83 10.16 -11.60
CA GLU A 163 -6.28 10.23 -11.75
C GLU A 163 -6.76 11.66 -11.49
N PRO A 164 -7.37 12.34 -12.49
CA PRO A 164 -7.68 13.78 -12.44
C PRO A 164 -8.55 14.20 -11.27
N GLU A 165 -9.41 13.32 -10.78
CA GLU A 165 -10.34 13.61 -9.68
C GLU A 165 -9.68 13.51 -8.29
N ARG A 166 -8.54 12.85 -8.12
CA ARG A 166 -7.93 12.58 -6.80
C ARG A 166 -7.56 13.86 -6.07
N ARG A 167 -6.72 14.69 -6.67
CA ARG A 167 -6.26 15.95 -6.08
C ARG A 167 -7.41 16.92 -5.76
N PRO A 168 -8.36 17.18 -6.68
CA PRO A 168 -9.53 18.02 -6.36
C PRO A 168 -10.39 17.47 -5.24
N THR A 169 -10.58 16.13 -5.17
CA THR A 169 -11.36 15.49 -4.11
C THR A 169 -10.70 15.66 -2.75
N VAL A 170 -9.39 15.40 -2.63
CA VAL A 170 -8.64 15.63 -1.38
C VAL A 170 -8.77 17.08 -0.94
N HIS A 171 -8.57 18.05 -1.87
CA HIS A 171 -8.70 19.47 -1.55
C HIS A 171 -10.11 19.87 -1.09
N LYS A 172 -11.14 19.27 -1.69
CA LYS A 172 -12.53 19.50 -1.29
C LYS A 172 -12.77 18.96 0.11
N LEU A 173 -12.43 17.70 0.38
CA LEU A 173 -12.63 17.06 1.68
C LEU A 173 -11.95 17.82 2.84
N ILE A 174 -10.74 18.36 2.60
CA ILE A 174 -10.03 19.19 3.57
C ILE A 174 -10.71 20.55 3.75
N LYS A 175 -11.17 21.22 2.67
CA LYS A 175 -11.88 22.50 2.76
C LYS A 175 -13.22 22.36 3.47
N ASP A 176 -13.94 21.28 3.21
CA ASP A 176 -15.24 20.99 3.81
C ASP A 176 -15.10 20.44 5.25
N GLN A 177 -13.86 20.30 5.73
CA GLN A 177 -13.52 19.78 7.08
C GLN A 177 -14.04 18.35 7.32
N GLU A 178 -14.17 17.56 6.25
CA GLU A 178 -14.50 16.14 6.36
C GLU A 178 -13.28 15.31 6.78
N ILE A 179 -12.06 15.79 6.46
CA ILE A 179 -10.78 15.28 6.93
C ILE A 179 -9.86 16.44 7.33
N ASP A 180 -9.01 16.22 8.32
CA ASP A 180 -8.03 17.23 8.78
C ASP A 180 -6.78 17.26 7.89
N SER A 181 -6.33 16.09 7.45
CA SER A 181 -5.15 15.89 6.60
C SER A 181 -5.29 14.66 5.72
N CYS A 182 -4.40 14.58 4.73
CA CYS A 182 -4.29 13.40 3.87
C CYS A 182 -2.83 13.17 3.46
N ILE A 183 -2.39 11.92 3.54
CA ILE A 183 -1.16 11.46 2.92
C ILE A 183 -1.49 11.11 1.46
N ALA A 184 -1.06 11.96 0.53
CA ALA A 184 -1.31 11.81 -0.90
C ALA A 184 -0.04 11.33 -1.60
N ILE A 185 -0.14 10.25 -2.41
CA ILE A 185 1.02 9.58 -3.00
C ILE A 185 0.82 9.48 -4.52
N ASP A 186 1.75 10.07 -5.28
CA ASP A 186 1.78 10.00 -6.74
C ASP A 186 2.04 8.56 -7.23
N GLY A 187 1.64 8.26 -8.47
CA GLY A 187 2.09 7.06 -9.17
C GLY A 187 3.61 7.09 -9.39
N GLY A 188 4.30 5.95 -9.26
CA GLY A 188 5.77 5.91 -9.32
C GLY A 188 6.46 6.48 -8.06
N CYS A 189 5.70 6.62 -6.97
CA CYS A 189 6.21 7.02 -5.66
C CYS A 189 5.64 6.13 -4.56
N ALA A 190 6.37 5.99 -3.46
CA ALA A 190 5.92 5.34 -2.23
C ALA A 190 6.27 6.18 -1.01
N LEU A 191 5.51 6.03 0.06
CA LEU A 191 5.85 6.56 1.38
C LEU A 191 6.22 5.41 2.32
N HIS A 192 7.41 5.47 2.88
CA HIS A 192 7.87 4.55 3.92
C HIS A 192 7.60 5.15 5.29
N LEU A 193 6.82 4.44 6.11
CA LEU A 193 6.52 4.80 7.48
C LEU A 193 7.23 3.84 8.44
N ILE A 194 7.77 4.39 9.52
CA ILE A 194 8.41 3.63 10.60
C ILE A 194 7.73 3.98 11.91
N ASN A 195 7.20 2.97 12.60
CA ASN A 195 6.41 3.14 13.82
C ASN A 195 5.28 4.16 13.65
N GLU A 196 4.57 4.06 12.53
CA GLU A 196 3.45 4.90 12.07
C GLU A 196 3.82 6.32 11.64
N ASP A 197 5.05 6.76 11.86
CA ASP A 197 5.54 8.08 11.42
C ASP A 197 6.14 8.01 10.02
N ALA A 198 5.88 9.03 9.20
CA ALA A 198 6.47 9.16 7.89
C ALA A 198 8.00 9.33 7.98
N TYR A 199 8.74 8.39 7.38
CA TYR A 199 10.20 8.38 7.41
C TYR A 199 10.80 9.04 6.17
N ARG A 200 10.36 8.62 4.97
CA ARG A 200 10.80 9.17 3.68
C ARG A 200 9.88 8.76 2.55
N SER A 201 9.88 9.51 1.45
CA SER A 201 9.33 9.06 0.19
C SER A 201 10.41 8.38 -0.68
N ILE A 202 9.99 7.38 -1.44
CA ILE A 202 10.81 6.64 -2.41
C ILE A 202 10.25 6.93 -3.79
N VAL A 203 11.05 7.57 -4.63
CA VAL A 203 10.66 7.98 -5.98
C VAL A 203 11.33 7.03 -6.97
N PHE A 204 10.55 6.30 -7.72
CA PHE A 204 10.99 5.33 -8.74
C PHE A 204 10.44 5.66 -10.14
N SER A 205 9.93 6.87 -10.32
CA SER A 205 9.62 7.51 -11.61
C SER A 205 9.89 9.01 -11.50
N GLU A 206 10.24 9.64 -12.61
CA GLU A 206 10.63 11.07 -12.62
C GLU A 206 9.52 12.01 -12.16
N ASN A 207 9.89 13.06 -11.43
CA ASN A 207 9.01 14.15 -10.99
C ASN A 207 7.80 13.70 -10.14
N LYS A 208 7.93 12.65 -9.33
CA LYS A 208 6.90 12.13 -8.44
C LYS A 208 7.20 12.45 -6.98
N ASN A 209 6.13 12.55 -6.17
CA ASN A 209 6.25 12.86 -4.75
C ASN A 209 5.17 12.16 -3.93
N ALA A 210 5.38 12.12 -2.61
CA ALA A 210 4.34 11.93 -1.62
C ALA A 210 4.20 13.23 -0.82
N PHE A 211 2.97 13.60 -0.48
CA PHE A 211 2.65 14.87 0.16
C PHE A 211 1.86 14.67 1.45
N HIS A 212 2.14 15.51 2.43
CA HIS A 212 1.19 15.80 3.50
C HIS A 212 0.31 16.97 3.04
N VAL A 213 -0.98 16.71 2.88
CA VAL A 213 -1.97 17.69 2.44
C VAL A 213 -2.83 18.09 3.62
N SER A 214 -2.89 19.38 3.95
CA SER A 214 -3.65 19.87 5.11
C SER A 214 -4.05 21.35 4.94
N MET A 215 -4.92 21.87 5.82
CA MET A 215 -5.27 23.29 5.84
C MET A 215 -4.18 24.11 6.51
N LYS A 216 -3.74 25.20 5.89
CA LYS A 216 -2.86 26.20 6.48
C LYS A 216 -3.28 27.61 6.04
N ASN A 217 -3.54 28.49 7.01
CA ASN A 217 -3.98 29.88 6.76
C ASN A 217 -5.19 29.96 5.80
N ASN A 218 -6.20 29.11 5.98
CA ASN A 218 -7.40 28.97 5.16
C ASN A 218 -7.13 28.56 3.68
N LEU A 219 -5.97 28.03 3.39
CA LEU A 219 -5.62 27.48 2.08
C LEU A 219 -5.20 26.02 2.24
N VAL A 220 -5.55 25.16 1.26
CA VAL A 220 -5.02 23.81 1.21
C VAL A 220 -3.55 23.88 0.83
N ASN A 221 -2.71 23.28 1.64
CA ASN A 221 -1.26 23.27 1.49
C ASN A 221 -0.77 21.84 1.28
N GLU A 222 0.07 21.63 0.29
CA GLU A 222 0.72 20.37 -0.02
C GLU A 222 2.20 20.48 0.33
N VAL A 223 2.66 19.71 1.30
CA VAL A 223 4.06 19.68 1.72
C VAL A 223 4.66 18.34 1.31
N PRO A 224 5.65 18.32 0.40
CA PRO A 224 6.29 17.08 0.01
C PRO A 224 7.09 16.47 1.19
N TYR A 225 7.04 15.15 1.31
CA TYR A 225 7.93 14.44 2.23
C TYR A 225 9.36 14.41 1.70
N LEU A 226 10.33 14.29 2.62
CA LEU A 226 11.73 14.10 2.23
C LEU A 226 11.87 12.88 1.33
N SER A 227 12.43 13.06 0.13
CA SER A 227 12.55 12.00 -0.86
C SER A 227 13.94 11.37 -0.88
N LEU A 228 13.97 10.06 -1.12
CA LEU A 228 15.10 9.30 -1.60
C LEU A 228 14.79 8.88 -3.04
N ILE A 229 15.63 9.25 -3.99
CA ILE A 229 15.42 8.93 -5.41
C ILE A 229 16.13 7.62 -5.70
N HIS A 230 15.39 6.62 -6.15
CA HIS A 230 15.88 5.41 -6.78
C HIS A 230 15.43 5.44 -8.24
N ILE A 231 16.32 5.78 -9.14
CA ILE A 231 16.09 5.76 -10.61
C ILE A 231 16.81 4.57 -11.19
#